data_6845db31bf48217dce612ebe403a76f4
#
_entry.id   6845db31bf48217dce612ebe403a76f4
#
_cell.length_a   1.000
_cell.length_b   1.000
_cell.length_c   1.000
_cell.angle_alpha   90.00
_cell.angle_beta   90.00
_cell.angle_gamma   90.00
#
_symmetry.space_group_name_H-M   'P 1'
#
loop_
_entity.id
_entity.type
_entity.pdbx_description
1 polymer ?
#
loop_
_entity_poly.entity_id
_entity_poly.type
_entity_poly.pdbx_seq_one_letter_code
_entity_poly.pdbx_strand_id
1 'polypeptide(L)'
;MKVQNFNELVHAIQNREVNIQITRSIFCNHAIFLPDGTILNGIPQENNELPLLSFQNSDGIGISSNNKIYNLNIDTPTNHKAIFNTSTQENLGDIQLEKLFIKGQVSIITRVGVKKANIMMNEVDIHSSDSRHYLEQPQKYGVNVLQGALTIYNINPDPDSCINVSISNLSIGRKNAPVTGSGVFISGFGDTGGKVHISILQTQSVYSNGKIPLGVADYISAGVFIVYGAHADQVITDGEVITYGVNDMVLDVWGNVDSWISYAPIISYGPSGVGFVNFGIVKDFTVHAPLQTYGLGARGYNQYDGTVDRISFKSIETFGDGSVGIQISKKIGSLTVHGDITTHGSVGSSLVKGIYIDLPAYALSIKNGGEVENLYIGGNIISHGDNVTSYIAEAEAKISSITIGGEILATGKNAKTKND
;
A
#
# COMPACT_ATOMS: atom_id res chain seq x y z
N MET A 1 30.64 2.79 -21.29
CA MET A 1 30.85 4.11 -21.94
C MET A 1 30.48 5.23 -20.95
N LYS A 2 31.23 6.35 -20.91
CA LYS A 2 30.84 7.56 -20.16
C LYS A 2 30.03 8.47 -21.08
N VAL A 3 28.94 9.03 -20.58
CA VAL A 3 28.05 9.93 -21.34
C VAL A 3 27.73 11.19 -20.53
N GLN A 4 27.60 12.32 -21.22
CA GLN A 4 27.40 13.64 -20.61
C GLN A 4 26.22 14.42 -21.22
N ASN A 5 25.64 13.92 -22.31
CA ASN A 5 24.52 14.53 -23.01
C ASN A 5 23.63 13.45 -23.64
N PHE A 6 22.46 13.89 -24.12
CA PHE A 6 21.44 12.97 -24.63
C PHE A 6 21.88 12.23 -25.91
N ASN A 7 22.64 12.88 -26.80
CA ASN A 7 23.10 12.21 -28.04
C ASN A 7 24.09 11.10 -27.73
N GLU A 8 25.02 11.31 -26.78
CA GLU A 8 25.95 10.27 -26.32
C GLU A 8 25.19 9.11 -25.64
N LEU A 9 24.17 9.40 -24.83
CA LEU A 9 23.34 8.39 -24.21
C LEU A 9 22.59 7.55 -25.25
N VAL A 10 21.94 8.18 -26.22
CA VAL A 10 21.24 7.47 -27.31
C VAL A 10 22.23 6.63 -28.14
N HIS A 11 23.40 7.18 -28.46
CA HIS A 11 24.44 6.43 -29.16
C HIS A 11 24.94 5.21 -28.39
N ALA A 12 25.17 5.36 -27.08
CA ALA A 12 25.56 4.22 -26.23
C ALA A 12 24.47 3.11 -26.22
N ILE A 13 23.20 3.49 -26.12
CA ILE A 13 22.06 2.57 -26.16
C ILE A 13 21.98 1.87 -27.53
N GLN A 14 22.10 2.60 -28.64
CA GLN A 14 22.06 2.04 -30.01
C GLN A 14 23.20 1.05 -30.27
N ASN A 15 24.38 1.32 -29.71
CA ASN A 15 25.54 0.44 -29.77
C ASN A 15 25.48 -0.73 -28.78
N ARG A 16 24.41 -0.84 -28.01
CA ARG A 16 24.23 -1.87 -26.99
C ARG A 16 25.36 -1.91 -25.95
N GLU A 17 25.84 -0.75 -25.56
CA GLU A 17 26.84 -0.65 -24.49
C GLU A 17 26.28 -1.23 -23.18
N VAL A 18 26.96 -2.23 -22.64
CA VAL A 18 26.50 -2.90 -21.41
C VAL A 18 26.60 -1.98 -20.21
N ASN A 19 27.68 -1.20 -20.08
CA ASN A 19 27.93 -0.31 -18.95
C ASN A 19 27.90 1.15 -19.38
N ILE A 20 26.80 1.85 -19.10
CA ILE A 20 26.62 3.27 -19.41
C ILE A 20 26.74 4.07 -18.09
N GLN A 21 27.72 4.99 -18.05
CA GLN A 21 27.99 5.85 -16.90
C GLN A 21 27.53 7.28 -17.18
N ILE A 22 26.50 7.73 -16.47
CA ILE A 22 26.00 9.11 -16.55
C ILE A 22 26.88 9.99 -15.66
N THR A 23 27.68 10.87 -16.25
CA THR A 23 28.63 11.71 -15.51
C THR A 23 28.18 13.16 -15.33
N ARG A 24 27.07 13.58 -15.97
CA ARG A 24 26.40 14.87 -15.82
C ARG A 24 24.90 14.69 -15.94
N SER A 25 24.14 15.65 -15.42
CA SER A 25 22.70 15.72 -15.65
C SER A 25 22.39 15.90 -17.13
N ILE A 26 21.38 15.15 -17.61
CA ILE A 26 21.00 15.08 -19.03
C ILE A 26 19.51 15.43 -19.18
N PHE A 27 19.21 16.36 -20.08
CA PHE A 27 17.85 16.59 -20.55
C PHE A 27 17.56 15.64 -21.70
N CYS A 28 16.57 14.77 -21.50
CA CYS A 28 16.16 13.75 -22.45
C CYS A 28 14.94 14.22 -23.23
N ASN A 29 15.05 14.25 -24.56
CA ASN A 29 13.98 14.75 -25.45
C ASN A 29 12.82 13.76 -25.59
N HIS A 30 13.03 12.49 -25.28
CA HIS A 30 12.05 11.40 -25.33
C HIS A 30 12.48 10.25 -24.40
N ALA A 31 11.58 9.32 -24.16
CA ALA A 31 11.88 8.09 -23.41
C ALA A 31 13.07 7.33 -24.02
N ILE A 32 13.85 6.69 -23.16
CA ILE A 32 14.92 5.78 -23.57
C ILE A 32 14.55 4.33 -23.27
N PHE A 33 15.04 3.40 -24.09
CA PHE A 33 14.76 1.97 -23.95
C PHE A 33 16.08 1.22 -23.81
N LEU A 34 16.29 0.61 -22.64
CA LEU A 34 17.53 -0.10 -22.35
C LEU A 34 17.53 -1.46 -23.03
N PRO A 35 18.59 -1.80 -23.81
CA PRO A 35 18.81 -3.16 -24.26
C PRO A 35 18.98 -4.15 -23.10
N ASP A 36 18.80 -5.43 -23.40
CA ASP A 36 19.02 -6.51 -22.43
C ASP A 36 20.41 -6.43 -21.81
N GLY A 37 20.49 -6.60 -20.48
CA GLY A 37 21.74 -6.61 -19.74
C GLY A 37 22.40 -5.24 -19.54
N THR A 38 21.76 -4.15 -19.96
CA THR A 38 22.32 -2.80 -19.78
C THR A 38 22.33 -2.40 -18.31
N ILE A 39 23.49 -1.90 -17.87
CA ILE A 39 23.73 -1.27 -16.57
C ILE A 39 23.84 0.24 -16.79
N LEU A 40 22.88 0.99 -16.25
CA LEU A 40 22.86 2.44 -16.27
C LEU A 40 23.23 2.97 -14.89
N ASN A 41 24.37 3.62 -14.77
CA ASN A 41 24.91 4.06 -13.47
C ASN A 41 25.24 5.55 -13.48
N GLY A 42 24.64 6.30 -12.57
CA GLY A 42 25.05 7.69 -12.30
C GLY A 42 26.35 7.74 -11.51
N ILE A 43 27.25 8.62 -11.95
CA ILE A 43 28.48 8.90 -11.22
C ILE A 43 28.26 10.15 -10.36
N PRO A 44 28.29 10.04 -9.02
CA PRO A 44 28.10 11.20 -8.15
C PRO A 44 29.10 12.32 -8.48
N GLN A 45 28.64 13.56 -8.41
CA GLN A 45 29.45 14.76 -8.65
C GLN A 45 30.29 15.10 -7.40
N GLU A 46 31.14 16.12 -7.47
CA GLU A 46 32.05 16.49 -6.38
C GLU A 46 31.35 16.81 -5.05
N ASN A 47 30.09 17.25 -5.09
CA ASN A 47 29.25 17.49 -3.91
C ASN A 47 28.42 16.25 -3.47
N ASN A 48 28.70 15.07 -3.99
CA ASN A 48 27.91 13.83 -3.84
C ASN A 48 26.48 13.90 -4.41
N GLU A 49 26.14 14.90 -5.22
CA GLU A 49 24.87 14.94 -5.93
C GLU A 49 24.82 13.90 -7.05
N LEU A 50 23.70 13.18 -7.13
CA LEU A 50 23.48 12.23 -8.21
C LEU A 50 23.08 12.96 -9.49
N PRO A 51 23.58 12.53 -10.66
CA PRO A 51 23.16 13.15 -11.93
C PRO A 51 21.68 12.92 -12.20
N LEU A 52 21.04 13.89 -12.85
CA LEU A 52 19.63 13.90 -13.19
C LEU A 52 19.42 13.48 -14.65
N LEU A 53 18.51 12.54 -14.89
CA LEU A 53 17.87 12.31 -16.18
C LEU A 53 16.48 12.94 -16.17
N SER A 54 16.30 14.03 -16.90
CA SER A 54 15.04 14.80 -16.95
C SER A 54 14.31 14.59 -18.28
N PHE A 55 13.10 14.07 -18.21
CA PHE A 55 12.20 13.80 -19.34
C PHE A 55 11.00 14.76 -19.27
N GLN A 56 10.98 15.80 -20.06
CA GLN A 56 10.01 16.92 -19.89
C GLN A 56 8.56 16.56 -20.27
N ASN A 57 8.37 15.77 -21.33
CA ASN A 57 7.05 15.51 -21.91
C ASN A 57 6.86 14.04 -22.33
N SER A 58 7.56 13.12 -21.69
CA SER A 58 7.51 11.70 -22.03
C SER A 58 7.70 10.84 -20.78
N ASP A 59 7.43 9.55 -20.95
CA ASP A 59 7.92 8.54 -20.03
C ASP A 59 9.45 8.55 -19.98
N GLY A 60 10.02 7.96 -18.95
CA GLY A 60 11.46 7.95 -18.71
C GLY A 60 12.16 6.73 -19.33
N ILE A 61 12.44 5.72 -18.51
CA ILE A 61 13.31 4.60 -18.85
C ILE A 61 12.50 3.33 -19.02
N GLY A 62 12.41 2.85 -20.27
CA GLY A 62 11.91 1.51 -20.57
C GLY A 62 12.97 0.45 -20.30
N ILE A 63 12.67 -0.51 -19.43
CA ILE A 63 13.53 -1.64 -19.11
C ILE A 63 13.13 -2.88 -19.90
N SER A 64 14.08 -3.75 -20.18
CA SER A 64 13.91 -5.06 -20.82
C SER A 64 14.31 -6.18 -19.87
N SER A 65 15.33 -6.97 -20.14
CA SER A 65 15.80 -8.03 -19.28
C SER A 65 17.19 -7.76 -18.70
N ASN A 66 17.44 -8.22 -17.48
CA ASN A 66 18.71 -8.09 -16.76
C ASN A 66 19.23 -6.64 -16.65
N ASN A 67 18.31 -5.66 -16.58
CA ASN A 67 18.71 -4.27 -16.47
C ASN A 67 19.00 -3.87 -15.03
N LYS A 68 19.99 -3.00 -14.86
CA LYS A 68 20.38 -2.43 -13.57
C LYS A 68 20.46 -0.92 -13.69
N ILE A 69 19.81 -0.21 -12.78
CA ILE A 69 19.80 1.27 -12.74
C ILE A 69 20.22 1.71 -11.35
N TYR A 70 21.31 2.48 -11.28
CA TYR A 70 21.92 2.88 -10.03
C TYR A 70 22.23 4.38 -9.97
N ASN A 71 22.15 4.95 -8.75
CA ASN A 71 22.70 6.27 -8.42
C ASN A 71 22.21 7.40 -9.35
N LEU A 72 20.90 7.50 -9.56
CA LEU A 72 20.30 8.49 -10.47
C LEU A 72 19.13 9.23 -9.84
N ASN A 73 19.03 10.51 -10.19
CA ASN A 73 17.77 11.24 -10.11
C ASN A 73 17.05 11.08 -11.45
N ILE A 74 15.76 10.75 -11.42
CA ILE A 74 14.91 10.56 -12.62
C ILE A 74 13.68 11.44 -12.47
N ASP A 75 13.48 12.36 -13.41
CA ASP A 75 12.37 13.31 -13.39
C ASP A 75 11.55 13.21 -14.67
N THR A 76 10.29 12.80 -14.52
CA THR A 76 9.26 12.86 -15.55
C THR A 76 8.09 13.72 -15.08
N PRO A 77 7.14 14.12 -15.92
CA PRO A 77 5.86 14.62 -15.43
C PRO A 77 5.22 13.61 -14.47
N THR A 78 4.54 14.07 -13.43
CA THR A 78 4.02 13.22 -12.37
C THR A 78 3.08 12.11 -12.85
N ASN A 79 2.39 12.36 -13.96
CA ASN A 79 1.47 11.43 -14.62
C ASN A 79 2.16 10.55 -15.69
N HIS A 80 3.48 10.50 -15.71
CA HIS A 80 4.27 9.64 -16.59
C HIS A 80 5.01 8.57 -15.79
N LYS A 81 5.45 7.51 -16.50
CA LYS A 81 6.24 6.43 -15.93
C LYS A 81 7.72 6.80 -15.97
N ALA A 82 8.34 6.92 -14.81
CA ALA A 82 9.78 7.17 -14.72
C ALA A 82 10.60 5.94 -15.10
N ILE A 83 10.15 4.75 -14.66
CA ILE A 83 10.73 3.44 -15.04
C ILE A 83 9.59 2.50 -15.35
N PHE A 84 9.66 1.80 -16.47
CA PHE A 84 8.59 0.87 -16.88
C PHE A 84 9.10 -0.32 -17.68
N ASN A 85 8.44 -1.48 -17.52
CA ASN A 85 8.77 -2.68 -18.29
C ASN A 85 8.24 -2.59 -19.74
N THR A 86 9.07 -2.95 -20.71
CA THR A 86 8.73 -2.99 -22.14
C THR A 86 8.86 -4.39 -22.73
N SER A 87 9.44 -5.33 -22.02
CA SER A 87 9.76 -6.66 -22.53
C SER A 87 8.63 -7.66 -22.30
N THR A 88 8.45 -8.53 -23.27
CA THR A 88 7.57 -9.71 -23.20
C THR A 88 8.35 -11.02 -23.29
N GLN A 89 9.67 -10.98 -23.09
CA GLN A 89 10.49 -12.19 -23.02
C GLN A 89 10.04 -13.09 -21.88
N GLU A 90 10.14 -14.39 -22.06
CA GLU A 90 9.69 -15.39 -21.08
C GLU A 90 10.36 -15.21 -19.70
N ASN A 91 11.65 -14.86 -19.71
CA ASN A 91 12.41 -14.59 -18.51
C ASN A 91 13.08 -13.21 -18.60
N LEU A 92 12.66 -12.30 -17.74
CA LEU A 92 13.27 -10.96 -17.65
C LEU A 92 14.57 -10.95 -16.83
N GLY A 93 14.93 -12.09 -16.21
CA GLY A 93 16.14 -12.17 -15.36
C GLY A 93 16.09 -11.22 -14.17
N ASP A 94 17.23 -10.63 -13.83
CA ASP A 94 17.40 -9.76 -12.67
C ASP A 94 17.26 -8.29 -13.05
N ILE A 95 16.23 -7.63 -12.53
CA ILE A 95 16.01 -6.18 -12.60
C ILE A 95 16.43 -5.57 -11.26
N GLN A 96 17.41 -4.66 -11.28
CA GLN A 96 17.93 -4.03 -10.06
C GLN A 96 17.78 -2.51 -10.13
N LEU A 97 17.14 -1.93 -9.13
CA LEU A 97 16.95 -0.49 -8.96
C LEU A 97 17.51 -0.08 -7.59
N GLU A 98 18.56 0.76 -7.58
CA GLU A 98 19.23 1.09 -6.33
C GLU A 98 19.65 2.57 -6.28
N LYS A 99 19.43 3.21 -5.13
CA LYS A 99 19.79 4.62 -4.87
C LYS A 99 19.22 5.56 -5.94
N LEU A 100 17.88 5.52 -6.06
CA LEU A 100 17.15 6.31 -7.03
C LEU A 100 16.25 7.32 -6.34
N PHE A 101 16.27 8.55 -6.83
CA PHE A 101 15.34 9.60 -6.44
C PHE A 101 14.44 9.93 -7.63
N ILE A 102 13.14 9.68 -7.51
CA ILE A 102 12.24 9.55 -8.66
C ILE A 102 11.05 10.50 -8.54
N LYS A 103 10.77 11.23 -9.62
CA LYS A 103 9.50 11.85 -9.91
C LYS A 103 8.87 11.15 -11.11
N GLY A 104 7.66 10.66 -10.95
CA GLY A 104 6.95 9.78 -11.89
C GLY A 104 6.72 8.40 -11.30
N GLN A 105 5.96 7.56 -11.99
CA GLN A 105 5.63 6.21 -11.54
C GLN A 105 6.76 5.22 -11.84
N VAL A 106 7.05 4.33 -10.91
CA VAL A 106 7.78 3.07 -11.19
C VAL A 106 6.75 1.99 -11.48
N SER A 107 6.68 1.53 -12.73
CA SER A 107 5.61 0.66 -13.25
C SER A 107 6.19 -0.61 -13.89
N ILE A 108 6.30 -1.68 -13.13
CA ILE A 108 6.77 -2.98 -13.64
C ILE A 108 5.55 -3.88 -13.83
N ILE A 109 4.95 -3.79 -15.02
CA ILE A 109 3.80 -4.60 -15.41
C ILE A 109 4.28 -5.69 -16.36
N THR A 110 4.08 -6.94 -15.99
CA THR A 110 4.39 -8.11 -16.84
C THR A 110 3.12 -8.63 -17.48
N ARG A 111 3.24 -9.02 -18.74
CA ARG A 111 2.11 -9.40 -19.61
C ARG A 111 2.29 -10.82 -20.14
N VAL A 112 1.35 -11.25 -21.00
CA VAL A 112 1.44 -12.53 -21.74
C VAL A 112 2.83 -12.68 -22.37
N GLY A 113 3.43 -13.83 -22.17
CA GLY A 113 4.80 -14.16 -22.58
C GLY A 113 5.79 -14.16 -21.41
N VAL A 114 5.67 -13.27 -20.45
CA VAL A 114 6.59 -13.22 -19.29
C VAL A 114 6.19 -14.25 -18.25
N LYS A 115 7.08 -15.19 -17.96
CA LYS A 115 6.89 -16.21 -16.91
C LYS A 115 7.71 -15.94 -15.67
N LYS A 116 8.87 -15.29 -15.80
CA LYS A 116 9.81 -15.11 -14.69
C LYS A 116 10.45 -13.73 -14.72
N ALA A 117 10.62 -13.15 -13.55
CA ALA A 117 11.47 -12.00 -13.30
C ALA A 117 11.88 -11.99 -11.82
N ASN A 118 13.06 -11.46 -11.52
CA ASN A 118 13.48 -11.11 -10.18
C ASN A 118 13.65 -9.60 -10.10
N ILE A 119 12.87 -8.94 -9.25
CA ILE A 119 12.88 -7.49 -9.08
C ILE A 119 13.48 -7.19 -7.73
N MET A 120 14.60 -6.48 -7.73
CA MET A 120 15.31 -6.07 -6.52
C MET A 120 15.36 -4.55 -6.46
N MET A 121 14.89 -3.97 -5.37
CA MET A 121 14.93 -2.52 -5.13
C MET A 121 15.55 -2.24 -3.77
N ASN A 122 16.45 -1.26 -3.73
CA ASN A 122 17.02 -0.78 -2.48
C ASN A 122 17.28 0.74 -2.54
N GLU A 123 16.93 1.46 -1.48
CA GLU A 123 17.09 2.92 -1.40
C GLU A 123 16.42 3.64 -2.59
N VAL A 124 15.14 3.30 -2.87
CA VAL A 124 14.34 3.95 -3.91
C VAL A 124 13.37 4.94 -3.25
N ASP A 125 13.41 6.17 -3.70
CA ASP A 125 12.56 7.26 -3.19
C ASP A 125 11.71 7.84 -4.32
N ILE A 126 10.41 7.54 -4.32
CA ILE A 126 9.43 8.07 -5.28
C ILE A 126 8.72 9.25 -4.64
N HIS A 127 9.30 10.45 -4.78
CA HIS A 127 8.81 11.61 -4.04
C HIS A 127 7.55 12.26 -4.62
N SER A 128 7.20 11.99 -5.88
CA SER A 128 6.01 12.57 -6.53
C SER A 128 5.55 11.70 -7.71
N SER A 129 4.25 11.38 -7.76
CA SER A 129 3.62 10.60 -8.83
C SER A 129 2.11 10.85 -8.85
N ASP A 130 1.47 10.71 -10.02
CA ASP A 130 0.02 10.62 -10.18
C ASP A 130 -0.33 9.42 -11.07
N SER A 131 -0.79 8.35 -10.45
CA SER A 131 -1.06 7.07 -11.12
C SER A 131 -2.54 6.83 -11.45
N ARG A 132 -3.43 7.78 -11.19
CA ARG A 132 -4.89 7.60 -11.29
C ARG A 132 -5.42 7.31 -12.69
N HIS A 133 -4.74 7.75 -13.72
CA HIS A 133 -5.20 7.60 -15.11
C HIS A 133 -4.83 6.28 -15.77
N TYR A 134 -4.04 5.43 -15.12
CA TYR A 134 -3.70 4.11 -15.65
C TYR A 134 -4.86 3.15 -15.51
N LEU A 135 -5.24 2.48 -16.63
CA LEU A 135 -6.46 1.70 -16.74
C LEU A 135 -6.32 0.23 -16.32
N GLU A 136 -5.09 -0.28 -16.19
CA GLU A 136 -4.88 -1.63 -15.67
C GLU A 136 -5.10 -1.63 -14.16
N GLN A 137 -6.35 -1.80 -13.78
CA GLN A 137 -6.80 -1.76 -12.39
C GLN A 137 -7.50 -3.08 -12.05
N PRO A 138 -7.10 -3.76 -10.98
CA PRO A 138 -7.84 -4.93 -10.53
C PRO A 138 -9.20 -4.51 -9.99
N GLN A 139 -10.21 -5.37 -10.23
CA GLN A 139 -11.57 -5.18 -9.75
C GLN A 139 -12.00 -6.41 -8.95
N LYS A 140 -12.34 -6.20 -7.69
CA LYS A 140 -12.90 -7.21 -6.80
C LYS A 140 -13.70 -6.52 -5.70
N TYR A 141 -14.61 -7.24 -5.05
CA TYR A 141 -15.45 -6.73 -3.96
C TYR A 141 -16.29 -5.49 -4.32
N GLY A 142 -16.52 -5.25 -5.62
CA GLY A 142 -17.32 -4.11 -6.10
C GLY A 142 -16.54 -2.81 -6.28
N VAL A 143 -15.22 -2.84 -6.17
CA VAL A 143 -14.36 -1.65 -6.31
C VAL A 143 -13.22 -1.86 -7.29
N ASN A 144 -12.78 -0.78 -7.93
CA ASN A 144 -11.54 -0.69 -8.72
C ASN A 144 -10.42 -0.14 -7.85
N VAL A 145 -9.22 -0.67 -8.02
CA VAL A 145 -8.05 -0.23 -7.25
C VAL A 145 -7.17 0.68 -8.10
N LEU A 146 -6.89 1.88 -7.61
CA LEU A 146 -5.92 2.78 -8.26
C LEU A 146 -4.50 2.22 -8.14
N GLN A 147 -3.75 2.25 -9.24
CA GLN A 147 -2.33 1.90 -9.23
C GLN A 147 -1.54 2.78 -8.26
N GLY A 148 -0.34 2.33 -7.89
CA GLY A 148 0.55 3.02 -6.97
C GLY A 148 1.66 3.82 -7.66
N ALA A 149 2.32 4.67 -6.89
CA ALA A 149 3.59 5.30 -7.28
C ALA A 149 4.64 4.23 -7.57
N LEU A 150 4.68 3.16 -6.77
CA LEU A 150 5.28 1.87 -7.13
C LEU A 150 4.17 0.90 -7.52
N THR A 151 4.19 0.41 -8.74
CA THR A 151 3.30 -0.62 -9.25
C THR A 151 4.11 -1.82 -9.75
N ILE A 152 3.88 -2.98 -9.16
CA ILE A 152 4.35 -4.29 -9.66
C ILE A 152 3.11 -5.12 -9.93
N TYR A 153 2.84 -5.43 -11.20
CA TYR A 153 1.61 -6.10 -11.56
C TYR A 153 1.87 -7.20 -12.59
N ASN A 154 1.69 -8.45 -12.18
CA ASN A 154 1.76 -9.57 -13.10
C ASN A 154 0.36 -9.83 -13.68
N ILE A 155 0.07 -9.23 -14.85
CA ILE A 155 -1.20 -9.42 -15.56
C ILE A 155 -1.17 -10.57 -16.58
N ASN A 156 -0.22 -11.49 -16.46
CA ASN A 156 -0.18 -12.69 -17.27
C ASN A 156 -1.25 -13.68 -16.78
N PRO A 157 -2.17 -14.17 -17.62
CA PRO A 157 -3.17 -15.16 -17.21
C PRO A 157 -2.58 -16.55 -16.95
N ASP A 158 -1.33 -16.83 -17.33
CA ASP A 158 -0.66 -18.12 -17.11
C ASP A 158 -0.36 -18.31 -15.61
N PRO A 159 -0.92 -19.35 -14.95
CA PRO A 159 -0.68 -19.62 -13.52
C PRO A 159 0.78 -20.00 -13.20
N ASP A 160 1.57 -20.39 -14.20
CA ASP A 160 2.99 -20.70 -14.05
C ASP A 160 3.87 -19.45 -14.09
N SER A 161 3.30 -18.28 -14.42
CA SER A 161 3.99 -17.00 -14.36
C SER A 161 4.15 -16.56 -12.90
N CYS A 162 5.40 -16.37 -12.45
CA CYS A 162 5.71 -15.90 -11.11
C CYS A 162 6.83 -14.86 -11.13
N ILE A 163 6.58 -13.70 -10.57
CA ILE A 163 7.52 -12.60 -10.44
C ILE A 163 8.00 -12.54 -9.00
N ASN A 164 9.30 -12.66 -8.77
CA ASN A 164 9.90 -12.53 -7.45
C ASN A 164 10.28 -11.08 -7.17
N VAL A 165 10.04 -10.62 -5.96
CA VAL A 165 10.22 -9.23 -5.55
C VAL A 165 10.96 -9.19 -4.21
N SER A 166 11.96 -8.32 -4.11
CA SER A 166 12.65 -7.97 -2.88
C SER A 166 12.87 -6.46 -2.84
N ILE A 167 12.29 -5.78 -1.87
CA ILE A 167 12.32 -4.32 -1.76
C ILE A 167 12.74 -3.93 -0.35
N SER A 168 13.78 -3.10 -0.26
CA SER A 168 14.26 -2.53 0.99
C SER A 168 14.41 -1.02 0.88
N ASN A 169 14.19 -0.31 1.99
CA ASN A 169 14.37 1.15 2.07
C ASN A 169 13.60 1.94 1.01
N LEU A 170 12.34 1.58 0.78
CA LEU A 170 11.45 2.29 -0.15
C LEU A 170 10.77 3.46 0.54
N SER A 171 10.90 4.68 0.01
CA SER A 171 10.17 5.88 0.44
C SER A 171 9.19 6.34 -0.64
N ILE A 172 8.00 6.79 -0.24
CA ILE A 172 6.98 7.27 -1.19
C ILE A 172 6.30 8.53 -0.69
N GLY A 173 6.30 9.56 -1.54
CA GLY A 173 5.66 10.85 -1.26
C GLY A 173 6.35 11.63 -0.14
N ARG A 174 5.68 12.67 0.28
CA ARG A 174 6.07 13.53 1.42
C ARG A 174 4.84 13.87 2.24
N LYS A 175 5.00 14.11 3.52
CA LYS A 175 3.88 14.40 4.44
C LYS A 175 2.98 15.55 3.94
N ASN A 176 3.57 16.58 3.38
CA ASN A 176 2.85 17.74 2.83
C ASN A 176 2.66 17.70 1.31
N ALA A 177 3.15 16.65 0.65
CA ALA A 177 3.06 16.44 -0.79
C ALA A 177 2.95 14.92 -1.07
N PRO A 178 1.82 14.30 -0.72
CA PRO A 178 1.61 12.86 -0.96
C PRO A 178 1.58 12.58 -2.46
N VAL A 179 1.94 11.37 -2.84
CA VAL A 179 1.68 10.89 -4.20
C VAL A 179 0.18 10.78 -4.45
N THR A 180 -0.23 10.84 -5.71
CA THR A 180 -1.63 10.74 -6.09
C THR A 180 -1.93 9.34 -6.67
N GLY A 181 -2.94 8.67 -6.12
CA GLY A 181 -3.19 7.25 -6.30
C GLY A 181 -2.73 6.46 -5.08
N SER A 182 -2.46 5.17 -5.24
CA SER A 182 -1.86 4.36 -4.16
C SER A 182 -0.36 4.66 -3.99
N GLY A 183 0.19 4.34 -2.83
CA GLY A 183 1.63 4.39 -2.60
C GLY A 183 2.32 3.17 -3.23
N VAL A 184 2.20 2.02 -2.60
CA VAL A 184 2.68 0.72 -3.08
C VAL A 184 1.49 -0.11 -3.54
N PHE A 185 1.59 -0.66 -4.75
CA PHE A 185 0.61 -1.55 -5.33
C PHE A 185 1.30 -2.78 -5.91
N ILE A 186 1.06 -3.96 -5.32
CA ILE A 186 1.63 -5.23 -5.81
C ILE A 186 0.51 -6.23 -6.01
N SER A 187 0.35 -6.74 -7.26
CA SER A 187 -0.76 -7.61 -7.66
C SER A 187 -0.33 -8.72 -8.61
N GLY A 188 -0.97 -9.87 -8.49
CA GLY A 188 -1.01 -10.89 -9.54
C GLY A 188 -2.24 -10.75 -10.42
N PHE A 189 -2.49 -11.71 -11.30
CA PHE A 189 -3.65 -11.75 -12.19
C PHE A 189 -4.80 -12.57 -11.56
N GLY A 190 -5.58 -11.93 -10.73
CA GLY A 190 -6.67 -12.60 -10.02
C GLY A 190 -6.16 -13.68 -9.05
N ASP A 191 -7.02 -14.61 -8.73
CA ASP A 191 -6.71 -15.72 -7.80
C ASP A 191 -6.04 -16.92 -8.51
N THR A 192 -6.09 -16.98 -9.85
CA THR A 192 -5.72 -18.17 -10.63
C THR A 192 -4.66 -17.94 -11.72
N GLY A 193 -4.32 -16.70 -12.05
CA GLY A 193 -3.32 -16.38 -13.07
C GLY A 193 -1.93 -16.14 -12.48
N GLY A 194 -1.17 -15.29 -13.15
CA GLY A 194 0.20 -14.93 -12.78
C GLY A 194 0.31 -14.42 -11.35
N LYS A 195 1.38 -14.78 -10.69
CA LYS A 195 1.63 -14.54 -9.26
C LYS A 195 2.77 -13.55 -9.06
N VAL A 196 2.78 -12.90 -7.90
CA VAL A 196 3.92 -12.14 -7.41
C VAL A 196 4.30 -12.69 -6.03
N HIS A 197 5.55 -13.14 -5.89
CA HIS A 197 6.11 -13.57 -4.62
C HIS A 197 7.05 -12.49 -4.09
N ILE A 198 6.77 -12.01 -2.90
CA ILE A 198 7.50 -10.94 -2.23
C ILE A 198 8.26 -11.55 -1.05
N SER A 199 9.57 -11.74 -1.19
CA SER A 199 10.39 -12.23 -0.07
C SER A 199 10.49 -11.19 1.05
N ILE A 200 10.63 -9.92 0.70
CA ILE A 200 10.59 -8.79 1.62
C ILE A 200 10.05 -7.53 0.93
N LEU A 201 9.17 -6.81 1.61
CA LEU A 201 8.79 -5.44 1.30
C LEU A 201 9.04 -4.57 2.52
N GLN A 202 10.11 -3.80 2.51
CA GLN A 202 10.45 -2.87 3.58
C GLN A 202 10.29 -1.43 3.11
N THR A 203 9.37 -0.69 3.74
CA THR A 203 9.13 0.73 3.46
C THR A 203 9.64 1.60 4.60
N GLN A 204 10.19 2.74 4.24
CA GLN A 204 10.28 3.91 5.08
C GLN A 204 8.91 4.61 5.10
N SER A 205 8.84 5.93 5.12
CA SER A 205 7.54 6.61 5.11
C SER A 205 6.82 6.52 3.77
N VAL A 206 5.49 6.33 3.83
CA VAL A 206 4.60 6.31 2.66
C VAL A 206 3.46 7.32 2.86
N TYR A 207 3.31 8.24 1.91
CA TYR A 207 2.26 9.26 1.92
C TYR A 207 1.51 9.23 0.60
N SER A 208 0.21 8.91 0.64
CA SER A 208 -0.62 8.81 -0.55
C SER A 208 -1.99 9.49 -0.41
N ASN A 209 -2.57 9.85 -1.52
CA ASN A 209 -3.91 10.43 -1.62
C ASN A 209 -4.56 9.95 -2.93
N GLY A 210 -5.60 9.12 -2.83
CA GLY A 210 -6.34 8.64 -4.01
C GLY A 210 -7.00 9.77 -4.78
N LYS A 211 -7.28 10.91 -4.13
CA LYS A 211 -8.07 12.02 -4.67
C LYS A 211 -9.38 11.53 -5.30
N ILE A 212 -9.95 10.49 -4.72
CA ILE A 212 -11.26 9.96 -5.11
C ILE A 212 -12.31 10.99 -4.69
N PRO A 213 -13.22 11.41 -5.58
CA PRO A 213 -14.26 12.37 -5.21
C PRO A 213 -15.22 11.80 -4.15
N LEU A 214 -15.68 12.65 -3.24
CA LEU A 214 -16.73 12.25 -2.28
C LEU A 214 -17.97 11.77 -3.01
N GLY A 215 -18.53 10.65 -2.58
CA GLY A 215 -19.69 10.01 -3.21
C GLY A 215 -19.34 8.95 -4.26
N VAL A 216 -18.10 8.86 -4.70
CA VAL A 216 -17.62 7.76 -5.55
C VAL A 216 -17.28 6.58 -4.65
N ALA A 217 -18.05 5.49 -4.77
CA ALA A 217 -17.98 4.35 -3.86
C ALA A 217 -17.26 3.13 -4.45
N ASP A 218 -17.00 3.12 -5.75
CA ASP A 218 -16.46 2.01 -6.53
C ASP A 218 -14.96 2.15 -6.87
N TYR A 219 -14.28 3.09 -6.21
CA TYR A 219 -12.82 3.25 -6.28
C TYR A 219 -12.21 3.29 -4.89
N ILE A 220 -11.03 2.65 -4.77
CA ILE A 220 -10.19 2.72 -3.58
C ILE A 220 -8.73 2.95 -3.97
N SER A 221 -7.96 3.48 -3.03
CA SER A 221 -6.50 3.49 -3.08
C SER A 221 -5.94 3.03 -1.73
N ALA A 222 -4.63 2.77 -1.67
CA ALA A 222 -4.00 2.43 -0.41
C ALA A 222 -2.59 3.01 -0.25
N GLY A 223 -2.15 3.18 0.99
CA GLY A 223 -0.75 3.47 1.29
C GLY A 223 0.13 2.30 0.85
N VAL A 224 -0.13 1.10 1.39
CA VAL A 224 0.54 -0.14 0.99
C VAL A 224 -0.51 -1.22 0.73
N PHE A 225 -0.54 -1.77 -0.48
CA PHE A 225 -1.53 -2.74 -0.91
C PHE A 225 -0.90 -4.02 -1.45
N ILE A 226 -1.15 -5.13 -0.77
CA ILE A 226 -0.84 -6.49 -1.24
C ILE A 226 -2.14 -7.07 -1.80
N VAL A 227 -2.28 -7.01 -3.13
CA VAL A 227 -3.51 -7.38 -3.85
C VAL A 227 -3.52 -8.89 -4.12
N TYR A 228 -4.63 -9.40 -4.61
CA TYR A 228 -4.76 -10.83 -4.93
C TYR A 228 -3.68 -11.33 -5.90
N GLY A 229 -3.36 -12.62 -5.83
CA GLY A 229 -2.26 -13.23 -6.61
C GLY A 229 -0.86 -12.80 -6.14
N ALA A 230 -0.76 -11.90 -5.14
CA ALA A 230 0.48 -11.58 -4.47
C ALA A 230 0.58 -12.31 -3.12
N HIS A 231 1.78 -12.82 -2.82
CA HIS A 231 2.14 -13.42 -1.53
C HIS A 231 3.40 -12.76 -1.00
N ALA A 232 3.34 -12.23 0.20
CA ALA A 232 4.46 -11.65 0.89
C ALA A 232 4.88 -12.52 2.10
N ASP A 233 6.15 -12.95 2.10
CA ASP A 233 6.72 -13.62 3.26
C ASP A 233 6.88 -12.61 4.41
N GLN A 234 7.38 -11.42 4.10
CA GLN A 234 7.57 -10.37 5.08
C GLN A 234 7.28 -8.98 4.52
N VAL A 235 6.46 -8.21 5.28
CA VAL A 235 6.26 -6.77 5.07
C VAL A 235 6.69 -6.02 6.33
N ILE A 236 7.52 -5.00 6.17
CA ILE A 236 8.00 -4.13 7.25
C ILE A 236 7.70 -2.69 6.89
N THR A 237 7.03 -1.95 7.76
CA THR A 237 6.86 -0.51 7.63
C THR A 237 7.61 0.18 8.77
N ASP A 238 8.81 0.69 8.47
CA ASP A 238 9.67 1.37 9.45
C ASP A 238 9.22 2.81 9.69
N GLY A 239 8.77 3.48 8.63
CA GLY A 239 8.26 4.85 8.69
C GLY A 239 6.72 4.91 8.77
N GLU A 240 6.19 6.11 9.06
CA GLU A 240 4.74 6.33 9.10
C GLU A 240 4.09 6.10 7.73
N VAL A 241 2.90 5.48 7.74
CA VAL A 241 2.07 5.35 6.55
C VAL A 241 0.82 6.21 6.73
N ILE A 242 0.66 7.21 5.86
CA ILE A 242 -0.44 8.18 5.96
C ILE A 242 -1.20 8.28 4.65
N THR A 243 -2.53 8.19 4.74
CA THR A 243 -3.44 8.44 3.61
C THR A 243 -4.35 9.64 3.87
N TYR A 244 -4.68 10.38 2.81
CA TYR A 244 -5.38 11.66 2.93
C TYR A 244 -6.74 11.71 2.23
N GLY A 245 -7.00 10.79 1.31
CA GLY A 245 -8.17 10.85 0.44
C GLY A 245 -9.37 10.06 0.94
N VAL A 246 -10.49 10.26 0.25
CA VAL A 246 -11.72 9.47 0.42
C VAL A 246 -11.45 8.03 -0.02
N ASN A 247 -11.97 7.06 0.73
CA ASN A 247 -11.81 5.62 0.45
C ASN A 247 -10.34 5.16 0.35
N ASP A 248 -9.44 5.86 1.03
CA ASP A 248 -8.04 5.47 1.09
C ASP A 248 -7.82 4.50 2.26
N MET A 249 -7.35 3.31 1.95
CA MET A 249 -6.89 2.35 2.96
C MET A 249 -5.43 2.68 3.30
N VAL A 250 -5.03 2.65 4.57
CA VAL A 250 -3.61 2.85 4.89
C VAL A 250 -2.84 1.60 4.56
N LEU A 251 -3.27 0.45 5.09
CA LEU A 251 -2.74 -0.87 4.78
C LEU A 251 -3.89 -1.76 4.32
N ASP A 252 -3.72 -2.47 3.20
CA ASP A 252 -4.76 -3.34 2.64
C ASP A 252 -4.18 -4.67 2.15
N VAL A 253 -4.88 -5.76 2.45
CA VAL A 253 -4.51 -7.11 2.02
C VAL A 253 -5.70 -7.81 1.37
N TRP A 254 -5.54 -8.13 0.07
CA TRP A 254 -6.43 -9.05 -0.67
C TRP A 254 -5.71 -10.34 -1.05
N GLY A 255 -4.38 -10.34 -0.95
CA GLY A 255 -3.50 -11.48 -1.19
C GLY A 255 -3.17 -12.24 0.09
N ASN A 256 -1.95 -12.75 0.15
CA ASN A 256 -1.44 -13.50 1.30
C ASN A 256 -0.25 -12.78 1.93
N VAL A 257 -0.21 -12.71 3.25
CA VAL A 257 0.91 -12.14 4.00
C VAL A 257 1.25 -13.07 5.17
N ASP A 258 2.50 -13.54 5.21
CA ASP A 258 2.95 -14.39 6.31
C ASP A 258 3.29 -13.55 7.54
N SER A 259 3.98 -12.43 7.37
CA SER A 259 4.31 -11.51 8.46
C SER A 259 4.25 -10.05 8.01
N TRP A 260 3.54 -9.21 8.74
CA TRP A 260 3.57 -7.75 8.58
C TRP A 260 3.84 -7.07 9.91
N ILE A 261 4.92 -6.30 9.97
CA ILE A 261 5.30 -5.54 11.17
C ILE A 261 5.36 -4.05 10.82
N SER A 262 4.63 -3.23 11.58
CA SER A 262 4.70 -1.76 11.50
C SER A 262 5.29 -1.17 12.77
N TYR A 263 6.38 -0.42 12.62
CA TYR A 263 7.06 0.23 13.75
C TYR A 263 6.62 1.67 13.99
N ALA A 264 6.02 2.31 12.98
CA ALA A 264 5.61 3.71 13.02
C ALA A 264 4.08 3.86 12.91
N PRO A 265 3.52 5.06 13.16
CA PRO A 265 2.09 5.30 13.12
C PRO A 265 1.44 4.99 11.77
N ILE A 266 0.21 4.50 11.84
CA ILE A 266 -0.70 4.28 10.72
C ILE A 266 -1.83 5.30 10.84
N ILE A 267 -1.97 6.21 9.86
CA ILE A 267 -2.90 7.34 9.97
C ILE A 267 -3.73 7.50 8.70
N SER A 268 -5.06 7.57 8.85
CA SER A 268 -5.99 7.92 7.78
C SER A 268 -6.71 9.23 8.09
N TYR A 269 -6.65 10.20 7.18
CA TYR A 269 -7.35 11.47 7.33
C TYR A 269 -8.67 11.55 6.56
N GLY A 270 -8.82 10.77 5.50
CA GLY A 270 -9.96 10.90 4.59
C GLY A 270 -11.25 10.22 5.09
N PRO A 271 -12.41 10.68 4.61
CA PRO A 271 -13.68 9.99 4.84
C PRO A 271 -13.66 8.56 4.31
N SER A 272 -14.31 7.65 5.03
CA SER A 272 -14.36 6.21 4.71
C SER A 272 -12.98 5.55 4.58
N GLY A 273 -11.94 6.18 5.10
CA GLY A 273 -10.59 5.63 5.16
C GLY A 273 -10.49 4.50 6.19
N VAL A 274 -9.54 3.59 6.02
CA VAL A 274 -9.34 2.48 6.96
C VAL A 274 -7.86 2.35 7.29
N GLY A 275 -7.54 2.25 8.58
CA GLY A 275 -6.16 2.05 9.03
C GLY A 275 -5.59 0.73 8.53
N PHE A 276 -6.24 -0.38 8.85
CA PHE A 276 -5.94 -1.69 8.26
C PHE A 276 -7.24 -2.39 7.85
N VAL A 277 -7.28 -2.90 6.63
CA VAL A 277 -8.36 -3.76 6.16
C VAL A 277 -7.83 -5.07 5.61
N ASN A 278 -8.49 -6.18 5.94
CA ASN A 278 -8.14 -7.49 5.43
C ASN A 278 -9.31 -8.15 4.70
N PHE A 279 -9.03 -8.64 3.50
CA PHE A 279 -9.86 -9.52 2.67
C PHE A 279 -9.13 -10.82 2.31
N GLY A 280 -7.83 -10.89 2.60
CA GLY A 280 -6.95 -11.98 2.22
C GLY A 280 -6.62 -12.93 3.39
N ILE A 281 -5.44 -13.53 3.32
CA ILE A 281 -4.93 -14.43 4.35
C ILE A 281 -3.71 -13.80 5.00
N VAL A 282 -3.78 -13.56 6.30
CA VAL A 282 -2.68 -12.99 7.09
C VAL A 282 -2.35 -13.93 8.24
N LYS A 283 -1.08 -14.36 8.34
CA LYS A 283 -0.66 -15.21 9.47
C LYS A 283 -0.32 -14.38 10.70
N ASP A 284 0.49 -13.32 10.54
CA ASP A 284 0.90 -12.48 11.65
C ASP A 284 0.92 -11.00 11.24
N PHE A 285 0.25 -10.15 12.00
CA PHE A 285 0.21 -8.71 11.78
C PHE A 285 0.42 -7.97 13.09
N THR A 286 1.44 -7.14 13.17
CA THR A 286 1.78 -6.41 14.40
C THR A 286 2.04 -4.93 14.13
N VAL A 287 1.39 -4.06 14.90
CA VAL A 287 1.60 -2.60 14.88
C VAL A 287 2.10 -2.13 16.23
N HIS A 288 3.35 -1.68 16.28
CA HIS A 288 4.03 -1.21 17.49
C HIS A 288 3.76 0.27 17.82
N ALA A 289 3.07 1.00 16.94
CA ALA A 289 2.73 2.41 17.09
C ALA A 289 1.21 2.62 17.08
N PRO A 290 0.69 3.82 17.41
CA PRO A 290 -0.74 4.10 17.34
C PRO A 290 -1.29 3.96 15.91
N LEU A 291 -2.53 3.45 15.81
CA LEU A 291 -3.34 3.49 14.60
C LEU A 291 -4.45 4.52 14.81
N GLN A 292 -4.53 5.54 13.93
CA GLN A 292 -5.47 6.64 14.08
C GLN A 292 -6.22 6.93 12.79
N THR A 293 -7.54 7.20 12.89
CA THR A 293 -8.36 7.64 11.75
C THR A 293 -9.20 8.85 12.10
N TYR A 294 -9.22 9.85 11.21
CA TYR A 294 -9.86 11.13 11.44
C TYR A 294 -11.11 11.37 10.62
N GLY A 295 -11.24 10.66 9.48
CA GLY A 295 -12.32 10.89 8.53
C GLY A 295 -13.69 10.43 9.03
N LEU A 296 -14.76 11.05 8.49
CA LEU A 296 -16.14 10.60 8.67
C LEU A 296 -16.32 9.15 8.19
N GLY A 297 -16.94 8.30 8.97
CA GLY A 297 -17.22 6.91 8.60
C GLY A 297 -15.96 6.03 8.42
N ALA A 298 -14.80 6.48 8.93
CA ALA A 298 -13.55 5.73 8.86
C ALA A 298 -13.55 4.50 9.78
N ARG A 299 -12.54 3.66 9.67
CA ARG A 299 -12.35 2.51 10.56
C ARG A 299 -10.89 2.38 10.97
N GLY A 300 -10.65 2.01 12.21
CA GLY A 300 -9.30 1.65 12.65
C GLY A 300 -8.86 0.33 11.99
N TYR A 301 -9.46 -0.78 12.40
CA TYR A 301 -9.25 -2.09 11.80
C TYR A 301 -10.57 -2.68 11.31
N ASN A 302 -10.55 -3.26 10.11
CA ASN A 302 -11.71 -3.93 9.52
C ASN A 302 -11.34 -5.33 8.97
N GLN A 303 -11.77 -6.39 9.67
CA GLN A 303 -11.73 -7.76 9.16
C GLN A 303 -12.98 -7.99 8.31
N TYR A 304 -12.86 -7.73 7.02
CA TYR A 304 -14.01 -7.73 6.11
C TYR A 304 -14.26 -9.12 5.51
N ASP A 305 -13.20 -9.77 5.04
CA ASP A 305 -13.20 -11.13 4.48
C ASP A 305 -11.88 -11.84 4.82
N GLY A 306 -11.67 -13.06 4.31
CA GLY A 306 -10.44 -13.82 4.56
C GLY A 306 -10.24 -14.22 6.02
N THR A 307 -8.97 -14.43 6.40
CA THR A 307 -8.60 -14.90 7.76
C THR A 307 -7.36 -14.19 8.28
N VAL A 308 -7.27 -14.13 9.61
CA VAL A 308 -6.05 -13.69 10.32
C VAL A 308 -5.77 -14.68 11.46
N ASP A 309 -4.54 -15.21 11.51
CA ASP A 309 -4.16 -16.09 12.62
C ASP A 309 -3.85 -15.28 13.88
N ARG A 310 -2.98 -14.29 13.78
CA ARG A 310 -2.63 -13.39 14.88
C ARG A 310 -2.58 -11.94 14.41
N ILE A 311 -3.20 -11.06 15.19
CA ILE A 311 -3.12 -9.62 14.95
C ILE A 311 -2.93 -8.87 16.26
N SER A 312 -2.03 -7.89 16.25
CA SER A 312 -1.66 -7.11 17.43
C SER A 312 -1.54 -5.63 17.11
N PHE A 313 -2.15 -4.79 17.95
CA PHE A 313 -2.07 -3.33 17.87
C PHE A 313 -1.57 -2.76 19.20
N LYS A 314 -0.79 -1.69 19.14
CA LYS A 314 -0.46 -0.90 20.32
C LYS A 314 -1.70 -0.22 20.89
N SER A 315 -2.43 0.53 20.07
CA SER A 315 -3.70 1.19 20.39
C SER A 315 -4.42 1.57 19.10
N ILE A 316 -5.74 1.76 19.18
CA ILE A 316 -6.57 2.21 18.04
C ILE A 316 -7.43 3.39 18.51
N GLU A 317 -7.43 4.47 17.72
CA GLU A 317 -8.18 5.68 18.01
C GLU A 317 -8.86 6.24 16.75
N THR A 318 -10.17 6.50 16.82
CA THR A 318 -10.93 7.06 15.69
C THR A 318 -11.68 8.32 16.12
N PHE A 319 -11.71 9.34 15.25
CA PHE A 319 -12.22 10.67 15.59
C PHE A 319 -13.52 11.06 14.89
N GLY A 320 -13.75 10.55 13.65
CA GLY A 320 -14.91 10.94 12.85
C GLY A 320 -16.23 10.35 13.35
N ASP A 321 -17.35 11.03 13.10
CA ASP A 321 -18.67 10.46 13.31
C ASP A 321 -18.89 9.23 12.41
N GLY A 322 -19.59 8.22 12.89
CA GLY A 322 -19.77 6.94 12.19
C GLY A 322 -18.52 6.09 12.07
N SER A 323 -17.41 6.47 12.73
CA SER A 323 -16.12 5.79 12.64
C SER A 323 -15.98 4.70 13.68
N VAL A 324 -15.68 3.48 13.22
CA VAL A 324 -15.57 2.29 14.08
C VAL A 324 -14.10 2.02 14.42
N GLY A 325 -13.78 1.76 15.69
CA GLY A 325 -12.44 1.39 16.12
C GLY A 325 -12.00 0.07 15.50
N ILE A 326 -12.68 -1.01 15.87
CA ILE A 326 -12.46 -2.36 15.31
C ILE A 326 -13.79 -2.95 14.87
N GLN A 327 -13.84 -3.45 13.63
CA GLN A 327 -14.97 -4.23 13.12
C GLN A 327 -14.50 -5.61 12.64
N ILE A 328 -15.15 -6.65 13.14
CA ILE A 328 -14.82 -8.05 12.82
C ILE A 328 -16.03 -8.70 12.18
N SER A 329 -15.92 -9.14 10.91
CA SER A 329 -16.98 -9.82 10.14
C SER A 329 -16.59 -11.24 9.73
N LYS A 330 -15.36 -11.69 9.99
CA LYS A 330 -14.81 -13.00 9.65
C LYS A 330 -13.89 -13.51 10.76
N LYS A 331 -13.33 -14.69 10.53
CA LYS A 331 -12.53 -15.40 11.52
C LYS A 331 -11.19 -14.73 11.79
N ILE A 332 -10.86 -14.61 13.08
CA ILE A 332 -9.56 -14.21 13.62
C ILE A 332 -9.17 -15.26 14.69
N GLY A 333 -7.94 -15.75 14.67
CA GLY A 333 -7.40 -16.59 15.75
C GLY A 333 -7.18 -15.77 17.01
N SER A 334 -6.21 -14.86 17.01
CA SER A 334 -5.93 -14.01 18.16
C SER A 334 -5.92 -12.55 17.78
N LEU A 335 -6.67 -11.72 18.50
CA LEU A 335 -6.64 -10.26 18.42
C LEU A 335 -6.16 -9.68 19.77
N THR A 336 -5.06 -8.96 19.72
CA THR A 336 -4.49 -8.27 20.89
C THR A 336 -4.46 -6.76 20.64
N VAL A 337 -4.98 -5.98 21.56
CA VAL A 337 -4.74 -4.53 21.66
C VAL A 337 -4.07 -4.27 23.00
N HIS A 338 -2.82 -3.80 22.99
CA HIS A 338 -2.06 -3.62 24.23
C HIS A 338 -2.54 -2.45 25.08
N GLY A 339 -3.00 -1.38 24.45
CA GLY A 339 -3.58 -0.20 25.08
C GLY A 339 -5.08 -0.11 24.87
N ASP A 340 -5.58 1.11 24.65
CA ASP A 340 -7.00 1.40 24.52
C ASP A 340 -7.49 1.25 23.07
N ILE A 341 -8.80 0.99 22.95
CA ILE A 341 -9.58 1.21 21.74
C ILE A 341 -10.51 2.39 22.04
N THR A 342 -10.29 3.53 21.39
CA THR A 342 -11.03 4.76 21.67
C THR A 342 -11.73 5.30 20.44
N THR A 343 -13.00 5.66 20.54
CA THR A 343 -13.75 6.39 19.50
C THR A 343 -14.30 7.69 20.06
N HIS A 344 -14.14 8.78 19.29
CA HIS A 344 -14.60 10.12 19.67
C HIS A 344 -15.88 10.54 18.97
N GLY A 345 -16.15 9.97 17.79
CA GLY A 345 -17.31 10.31 16.97
C GLY A 345 -18.64 9.81 17.53
N SER A 346 -19.72 10.43 17.10
CA SER A 346 -21.10 10.04 17.35
C SER A 346 -21.66 9.17 16.23
N VAL A 347 -22.96 9.19 15.98
CA VAL A 347 -23.60 8.58 14.80
C VAL A 347 -23.30 9.44 13.59
N GLY A 348 -22.88 8.82 12.51
CA GLY A 348 -22.56 9.52 11.28
C GLY A 348 -22.55 8.63 10.04
N SER A 349 -22.47 9.27 8.87
CA SER A 349 -22.50 8.58 7.60
C SER A 349 -21.24 7.76 7.35
N SER A 350 -21.41 6.50 7.02
CA SER A 350 -20.32 5.56 6.73
C SER A 350 -20.60 4.78 5.47
N LEU A 351 -19.59 4.57 4.63
CA LEU A 351 -19.70 3.76 3.42
C LEU A 351 -19.67 2.28 3.78
N VAL A 352 -20.74 1.57 3.48
CA VAL A 352 -20.87 0.13 3.73
C VAL A 352 -21.35 -0.56 2.47
N LYS A 353 -20.51 -1.44 1.88
CA LYS A 353 -20.86 -2.20 0.65
C LYS A 353 -21.37 -1.31 -0.48
N GLY A 354 -20.72 -0.18 -0.71
CA GLY A 354 -21.05 0.74 -1.81
C GLY A 354 -22.20 1.70 -1.53
N ILE A 355 -22.84 1.68 -0.35
CA ILE A 355 -23.91 2.61 0.05
C ILE A 355 -23.55 3.35 1.33
N TYR A 356 -24.00 4.60 1.43
CA TYR A 356 -23.85 5.40 2.65
C TYR A 356 -25.02 5.13 3.60
N ILE A 357 -24.69 4.77 4.83
CA ILE A 357 -25.65 4.56 5.92
C ILE A 357 -25.16 5.23 7.19
N ASP A 358 -26.06 5.62 8.06
CA ASP A 358 -25.70 6.13 9.36
C ASP A 358 -25.30 4.99 10.30
N LEU A 359 -24.11 5.07 10.84
CA LEU A 359 -23.56 4.12 11.81
C LEU A 359 -23.14 4.84 13.09
N PRO A 360 -23.33 4.22 14.27
CA PRO A 360 -22.68 4.66 15.49
C PRO A 360 -21.18 4.37 15.47
N ALA A 361 -20.39 5.23 16.10
CA ALA A 361 -18.95 5.07 16.24
C ALA A 361 -18.59 4.05 17.34
N TYR A 362 -18.82 2.77 17.07
CA TYR A 362 -18.47 1.69 18.00
C TYR A 362 -16.95 1.60 18.21
N ALA A 363 -16.49 1.47 19.46
CA ALA A 363 -15.07 1.18 19.70
C ALA A 363 -14.72 -0.26 19.26
N LEU A 364 -15.56 -1.24 19.64
CA LEU A 364 -15.40 -2.62 19.20
C LEU A 364 -16.73 -3.18 18.69
N SER A 365 -16.75 -3.69 17.45
CA SER A 365 -17.93 -4.28 16.81
C SER A 365 -17.61 -5.65 16.24
N ILE A 366 -18.28 -6.69 16.75
CA ILE A 366 -18.19 -8.05 16.20
C ILE A 366 -19.52 -8.37 15.54
N LYS A 367 -19.48 -8.51 14.22
CA LYS A 367 -20.64 -8.71 13.36
C LYS A 367 -21.07 -10.17 13.31
N ASN A 368 -22.27 -10.43 12.80
CA ASN A 368 -22.69 -11.78 12.44
C ASN A 368 -21.70 -12.39 11.46
N GLY A 369 -21.23 -13.61 11.76
CA GLY A 369 -20.15 -14.27 11.02
C GLY A 369 -18.72 -13.92 11.51
N GLY A 370 -18.58 -12.94 12.38
CA GLY A 370 -17.32 -12.67 13.07
C GLY A 370 -17.00 -13.72 14.12
N GLU A 371 -15.81 -14.29 14.06
CA GLU A 371 -15.32 -15.29 15.01
C GLU A 371 -13.96 -14.87 15.54
N VAL A 372 -13.77 -14.81 16.85
CA VAL A 372 -12.49 -14.52 17.51
C VAL A 372 -12.19 -15.61 18.53
N GLU A 373 -11.07 -16.32 18.32
CA GLU A 373 -10.69 -17.38 19.26
C GLU A 373 -10.18 -16.78 20.57
N ASN A 374 -9.25 -15.80 20.48
CA ASN A 374 -8.69 -15.13 21.64
C ASN A 374 -8.74 -13.61 21.45
N LEU A 375 -9.50 -12.91 22.26
CA LEU A 375 -9.59 -11.45 22.27
C LEU A 375 -8.96 -10.93 23.57
N TYR A 376 -7.88 -10.16 23.44
CA TYR A 376 -7.21 -9.51 24.56
C TYR A 376 -7.13 -8.00 24.33
N ILE A 377 -7.70 -7.22 25.23
CA ILE A 377 -7.58 -5.76 25.28
C ILE A 377 -6.89 -5.40 26.61
N GLY A 378 -5.66 -4.92 26.54
CA GLY A 378 -4.86 -4.60 27.73
C GLY A 378 -5.33 -3.32 28.46
N GLY A 379 -5.87 -2.37 27.71
CA GLY A 379 -6.46 -1.13 28.21
C GLY A 379 -7.98 -1.13 28.24
N ASN A 380 -8.57 0.02 27.94
CA ASN A 380 -10.01 0.27 27.95
C ASN A 380 -10.63 0.14 26.56
N ILE A 381 -11.95 -0.06 26.53
CA ILE A 381 -12.80 0.09 25.33
C ILE A 381 -13.67 1.32 25.58
N ILE A 382 -13.42 2.43 24.83
CA ILE A 382 -14.01 3.74 25.15
C ILE A 382 -14.73 4.32 23.94
N SER A 383 -15.97 4.80 24.14
CA SER A 383 -16.64 5.67 23.20
C SER A 383 -17.05 6.98 23.87
N HIS A 384 -16.65 8.11 23.28
CA HIS A 384 -16.95 9.45 23.74
C HIS A 384 -18.17 10.07 23.07
N GLY A 385 -18.60 9.54 21.92
CA GLY A 385 -19.70 10.09 21.13
C GLY A 385 -21.09 9.89 21.76
N ASP A 386 -22.04 10.69 21.31
CA ASP A 386 -23.43 10.60 21.73
C ASP A 386 -24.17 9.48 20.99
N ASN A 387 -25.11 8.81 21.70
CA ASN A 387 -25.97 7.75 21.16
C ASN A 387 -25.19 6.56 20.56
N VAL A 388 -24.02 6.26 21.09
CA VAL A 388 -23.17 5.14 20.63
C VAL A 388 -23.09 4.04 21.69
N THR A 389 -22.65 2.85 21.25
CA THR A 389 -22.33 1.74 22.16
C THR A 389 -20.83 1.41 22.02
N SER A 390 -20.11 1.33 23.12
CA SER A 390 -18.66 1.12 23.07
C SER A 390 -18.31 -0.27 22.55
N TYR A 391 -18.96 -1.31 23.05
CA TYR A 391 -18.75 -2.68 22.61
C TYR A 391 -20.08 -3.32 22.16
N ILE A 392 -20.10 -3.85 20.94
CA ILE A 392 -21.23 -4.58 20.39
C ILE A 392 -20.77 -5.95 19.84
N ALA A 393 -21.49 -7.00 20.24
CA ALA A 393 -21.41 -8.32 19.61
C ALA A 393 -22.80 -8.67 19.08
N GLU A 394 -22.91 -8.92 17.78
CA GLU A 394 -24.19 -9.34 17.18
C GLU A 394 -24.53 -10.78 17.55
N ALA A 395 -25.79 -11.20 17.40
CA ALA A 395 -26.32 -12.45 17.96
C ALA A 395 -25.56 -13.72 17.48
N GLU A 396 -25.02 -13.72 16.28
CA GLU A 396 -24.27 -14.86 15.70
C GLU A 396 -22.74 -14.69 15.81
N ALA A 397 -22.28 -13.63 16.47
CA ALA A 397 -20.86 -13.43 16.73
C ALA A 397 -20.33 -14.49 17.71
N LYS A 398 -19.12 -15.00 17.44
CA LYS A 398 -18.50 -16.02 18.30
C LYS A 398 -17.18 -15.51 18.89
N ILE A 399 -17.09 -15.55 20.20
CA ILE A 399 -15.87 -15.21 20.94
C ILE A 399 -15.59 -16.35 21.90
N SER A 400 -14.50 -17.10 21.67
CA SER A 400 -14.17 -18.24 22.52
C SER A 400 -13.54 -17.81 23.85
N SER A 401 -12.71 -16.77 23.82
CA SER A 401 -12.08 -16.20 25.01
C SER A 401 -11.98 -14.68 24.88
N ILE A 402 -12.33 -13.96 25.93
CA ILE A 402 -12.21 -12.50 26.01
C ILE A 402 -11.58 -12.09 27.33
N THR A 403 -10.56 -11.24 27.26
CA THR A 403 -9.93 -10.60 28.43
C THR A 403 -9.83 -9.10 28.17
N ILE A 404 -10.35 -8.29 29.10
CA ILE A 404 -10.27 -6.84 29.09
C ILE A 404 -9.57 -6.43 30.38
N GLY A 405 -8.37 -5.84 30.27
CA GLY A 405 -7.54 -5.43 31.40
C GLY A 405 -8.03 -4.14 32.06
N GLY A 406 -8.67 -3.27 31.28
CA GLY A 406 -9.30 -2.03 31.77
C GLY A 406 -10.83 -2.15 31.87
N GLU A 407 -11.50 -1.06 31.54
CA GLU A 407 -12.96 -0.92 31.64
C GLU A 407 -13.60 -0.71 30.27
N ILE A 408 -14.90 -1.01 30.16
CA ILE A 408 -15.71 -0.60 29.00
C ILE A 408 -16.45 0.67 29.42
N LEU A 409 -16.12 1.79 28.77
CA LEU A 409 -16.59 3.13 29.11
C LEU A 409 -17.37 3.76 27.98
N ALA A 410 -18.46 4.44 28.32
CA ALA A 410 -19.27 5.24 27.38
C ALA A 410 -19.55 6.59 28.07
N THR A 411 -19.03 7.68 27.53
CA THR A 411 -19.06 9.00 28.20
C THR A 411 -19.99 10.01 27.52
N GLY A 412 -20.47 9.72 26.29
CA GLY A 412 -21.39 10.58 25.58
C GLY A 412 -22.84 10.52 26.13
N LYS A 413 -23.65 11.46 25.70
CA LYS A 413 -25.10 11.49 26.06
C LYS A 413 -25.81 10.27 25.47
N ASN A 414 -26.59 9.56 26.29
CA ASN A 414 -27.31 8.33 25.91
C ASN A 414 -26.39 7.22 25.36
N ALA A 415 -25.09 7.29 25.62
CA ALA A 415 -24.17 6.24 25.21
C ALA A 415 -24.28 5.04 26.16
N LYS A 416 -23.97 3.84 25.63
CA LYS A 416 -23.99 2.57 26.36
C LYS A 416 -22.61 1.91 26.33
N THR A 417 -22.25 1.23 27.39
CA THR A 417 -20.98 0.49 27.44
C THR A 417 -21.04 -0.77 26.57
N LYS A 418 -22.17 -1.48 26.58
CA LYS A 418 -22.38 -2.73 25.83
C LYS A 418 -23.83 -2.85 25.37
N ASN A 419 -24.08 -3.61 24.28
CA ASN A 419 -25.41 -4.03 23.91
C ASN A 419 -25.93 -5.11 24.91
N ASP A 420 -27.21 -5.08 25.14
CA ASP A 420 -27.92 -6.05 25.98
C ASP A 420 -27.90 -7.45 25.35
#